data_4d0ffb59072a49a2481bc276c4864b7c
#
_entry.id   4d0ffb59072a49a2481bc276c4864b7c
#
_cell.length_a   1.000
_cell.length_b   1.000
_cell.length_c   1.000
_cell.angle_alpha   90.00
_cell.angle_beta   90.00
_cell.angle_gamma   90.00
#
_symmetry.space_group_name_H-M   'P 1'
#
loop_
_entity.id
_entity.type
_entity.pdbx_description
1 polymer ?
#
loop_
_entity_poly.entity_id
_entity_poly.type
_entity_poly.pdbx_seq_one_letter_code
_entity_poly.pdbx_strand_id
1 'polypeptide(L)'
;MEKKQTMLIVDDKEINRAILASYFRDEFNILQAKDGQETFDYVYSQPVDIIMLDLVMPKMSGMEVLDKLKTNPRYSDIPVIVTTSVNDTASEAFSMEGGAADYITKPYNPIIVRCRVFNVLGRKENEQLKLHQSVQERRISEMQQIIDIDQLTGLLTQNTFLQQLPSIINNDSHTRYYVIYLDISCFKLINELFNMETGDIILKTAASYFNTIIGKRGIATH
;
A
#
# COMPACT_ATOMS: atom_id res chain seq x y z
N MET A 1 6.56 -26.22 -2.97
CA MET A 1 5.68 -26.36 -1.79
C MET A 1 5.48 -24.95 -1.24
N GLU A 2 4.26 -24.44 -1.21
CA GLU A 2 3.96 -23.17 -0.54
C GLU A 2 4.33 -23.27 0.94
N LYS A 3 4.96 -22.22 1.45
CA LYS A 3 5.37 -22.15 2.85
C LYS A 3 4.10 -21.96 3.69
N LYS A 4 3.77 -22.92 4.55
CA LYS A 4 2.63 -22.76 5.46
C LYS A 4 2.81 -21.51 6.33
N GLN A 5 1.72 -20.76 6.51
CA GLN A 5 1.68 -19.64 7.45
C GLN A 5 1.78 -20.15 8.90
N THR A 6 2.30 -19.31 9.79
CA THR A 6 2.51 -19.66 11.20
C THR A 6 1.44 -19.01 12.07
N MET A 7 0.71 -19.84 12.81
CA MET A 7 -0.29 -19.42 13.77
C MET A 7 0.23 -19.61 15.20
N LEU A 8 0.17 -18.57 16.03
CA LEU A 8 0.48 -18.64 17.45
C LEU A 8 -0.83 -18.65 18.25
N ILE A 9 -1.03 -19.71 19.03
CA ILE A 9 -2.19 -19.90 19.93
C ILE A 9 -1.74 -19.64 21.35
N VAL A 10 -2.37 -18.66 22.00
CA VAL A 10 -2.02 -18.18 23.34
C VAL A 10 -3.22 -18.34 24.26
N ASP A 11 -3.14 -19.24 25.22
CA ASP A 11 -4.18 -19.51 26.24
C ASP A 11 -3.50 -20.22 27.43
N ASP A 12 -3.82 -19.90 28.66
CA ASP A 12 -3.22 -20.53 29.86
C ASP A 12 -3.64 -22.01 29.99
N LYS A 13 -4.81 -22.39 29.43
CA LYS A 13 -5.35 -23.74 29.49
C LYS A 13 -4.89 -24.57 28.30
N GLU A 14 -4.15 -25.62 28.57
CA GLU A 14 -3.65 -26.57 27.55
C GLU A 14 -4.78 -27.15 26.69
N ILE A 15 -5.95 -27.44 27.30
CA ILE A 15 -7.08 -27.99 26.56
C ILE A 15 -7.59 -27.02 25.45
N ASN A 16 -7.63 -25.72 25.74
CA ASN A 16 -8.04 -24.70 24.77
C ASN A 16 -7.06 -24.62 23.62
N ARG A 17 -5.74 -24.60 23.93
CA ARG A 17 -4.69 -24.61 22.90
C ARG A 17 -4.77 -25.86 22.03
N ALA A 18 -4.97 -27.04 22.63
CA ALA A 18 -5.11 -28.32 21.91
C ALA A 18 -6.33 -28.33 20.98
N ILE A 19 -7.47 -27.81 21.43
CA ILE A 19 -8.70 -27.72 20.62
C ILE A 19 -8.45 -26.83 19.40
N LEU A 20 -7.95 -25.61 19.61
CA LEU A 20 -7.69 -24.69 18.52
C LEU A 20 -6.62 -25.23 17.56
N ALA A 21 -5.53 -25.81 18.08
CA ALA A 21 -4.49 -26.43 17.26
C ALA A 21 -5.06 -27.57 16.39
N SER A 22 -6.02 -28.35 16.90
CA SER A 22 -6.63 -29.44 16.12
C SER A 22 -7.42 -28.94 14.91
N TYR A 23 -7.92 -27.69 14.93
CA TYR A 23 -8.68 -27.12 13.81
C TYR A 23 -7.79 -26.63 12.65
N PHE A 24 -6.49 -26.42 12.90
CA PHE A 24 -5.62 -25.72 11.95
C PHE A 24 -4.30 -26.44 11.62
N ARG A 25 -3.99 -27.58 12.23
CA ARG A 25 -2.72 -28.29 12.05
C ARG A 25 -2.40 -28.68 10.60
N ASP A 26 -3.43 -28.83 9.76
CA ASP A 26 -3.22 -29.21 8.36
C ASP A 26 -2.85 -28.01 7.49
N GLU A 27 -3.27 -26.80 7.84
CA GLU A 27 -3.07 -25.57 7.06
C GLU A 27 -1.95 -24.69 7.59
N PHE A 28 -1.69 -24.71 8.90
CA PHE A 28 -0.72 -23.81 9.56
C PHE A 28 0.41 -24.58 10.25
N ASN A 29 1.54 -23.87 10.42
CA ASN A 29 2.53 -24.24 11.43
C ASN A 29 2.03 -23.68 12.76
N ILE A 30 1.73 -24.57 13.72
CA ILE A 30 1.12 -24.17 15.00
C ILE A 30 2.21 -23.98 16.06
N LEU A 31 2.21 -22.80 16.67
CA LEU A 31 2.96 -22.48 17.88
C LEU A 31 1.95 -22.34 19.04
N GLN A 32 2.37 -22.71 20.24
CA GLN A 32 1.54 -22.63 21.43
C GLN A 32 2.29 -21.93 22.55
N ALA A 33 1.67 -20.90 23.13
CA ALA A 33 2.18 -20.19 24.31
C ALA A 33 1.15 -20.27 25.45
N LYS A 34 1.63 -20.47 26.65
CA LYS A 34 0.78 -20.58 27.84
C LYS A 34 0.61 -19.27 28.61
N ASP A 35 1.40 -18.25 28.28
CA ASP A 35 1.32 -16.93 28.91
C ASP A 35 1.89 -15.84 27.97
N GLY A 36 1.76 -14.58 28.41
CA GLY A 36 2.22 -13.44 27.63
C GLY A 36 3.74 -13.41 27.42
N GLN A 37 4.56 -13.96 28.33
CA GLN A 37 6.00 -14.01 28.17
C GLN A 37 6.39 -14.95 27.04
N GLU A 38 5.88 -16.16 27.03
CA GLU A 38 6.12 -17.10 25.92
C GLU A 38 5.61 -16.56 24.58
N THR A 39 4.53 -15.77 24.56
CA THR A 39 4.05 -15.10 23.37
C THR A 39 5.15 -14.23 22.75
N PHE A 40 5.79 -13.40 23.55
CA PHE A 40 6.87 -12.53 23.07
C PHE A 40 8.12 -13.30 22.69
N ASP A 41 8.46 -14.37 23.41
CA ASP A 41 9.60 -15.23 23.06
C ASP A 41 9.44 -15.81 21.64
N TYR A 42 8.22 -16.23 21.26
CA TYR A 42 7.93 -16.70 19.89
C TYR A 42 7.95 -15.55 18.88
N VAL A 43 7.27 -14.44 19.14
CA VAL A 43 7.17 -13.32 18.22
C VAL A 43 8.55 -12.69 17.95
N TYR A 44 9.47 -12.74 18.91
CA TYR A 44 10.83 -12.24 18.75
C TYR A 44 11.76 -13.22 18.01
N SER A 45 11.51 -14.52 18.12
CA SER A 45 12.39 -15.56 17.55
C SER A 45 12.07 -15.98 16.13
N GLN A 46 10.80 -15.84 15.69
CA GLN A 46 10.38 -16.31 14.37
C GLN A 46 9.14 -15.55 13.84
N PRO A 47 8.92 -15.56 12.51
CA PRO A 47 7.74 -14.92 11.92
C PRO A 47 6.45 -15.60 12.38
N VAL A 48 5.47 -14.76 12.75
CA VAL A 48 4.09 -15.17 13.10
C VAL A 48 3.13 -14.41 12.18
N ASP A 49 2.25 -15.14 11.51
CA ASP A 49 1.32 -14.57 10.53
C ASP A 49 -0.02 -14.17 11.16
N ILE A 50 -0.43 -14.88 12.23
CA ILE A 50 -1.67 -14.64 12.99
C ILE A 50 -1.53 -15.12 14.43
N ILE A 51 -2.16 -14.40 15.37
CA ILE A 51 -2.20 -14.76 16.79
C ILE A 51 -3.65 -14.98 17.21
N MET A 52 -3.93 -16.10 17.88
CA MET A 52 -5.17 -16.33 18.65
C MET A 52 -4.84 -16.13 20.12
N LEU A 53 -5.45 -15.17 20.79
CA LEU A 53 -5.05 -14.68 22.11
C LEU A 53 -6.20 -14.74 23.12
N ASP A 54 -6.03 -15.51 24.17
CA ASP A 54 -6.94 -15.44 25.32
C ASP A 54 -6.75 -14.15 26.11
N LEU A 55 -7.84 -13.50 26.49
CA LEU A 55 -7.78 -12.28 27.30
C LEU A 55 -7.48 -12.58 28.78
N VAL A 56 -7.97 -13.71 29.29
CA VAL A 56 -7.91 -14.04 30.70
C VAL A 56 -6.77 -15.01 30.97
N MET A 57 -5.60 -14.47 31.25
CA MET A 57 -4.40 -15.25 31.57
C MET A 57 -3.74 -14.74 32.86
N PRO A 58 -3.05 -15.63 33.64
CA PRO A 58 -2.29 -15.22 34.82
C PRO A 58 -1.05 -14.40 34.43
N LYS A 59 -0.55 -13.57 35.36
CA LYS A 59 0.65 -12.71 35.26
C LYS A 59 0.51 -11.53 34.29
N MET A 60 0.27 -11.80 33.02
CA MET A 60 0.09 -10.79 31.97
C MET A 60 -1.21 -11.11 31.23
N SER A 61 -2.17 -10.20 31.31
CA SER A 61 -3.46 -10.35 30.62
C SER A 61 -3.30 -10.30 29.10
N GLY A 62 -4.23 -10.91 28.36
CA GLY A 62 -4.22 -10.83 26.91
C GLY A 62 -4.37 -9.39 26.39
N MET A 63 -5.03 -8.50 27.14
CA MET A 63 -5.11 -7.07 26.79
C MET A 63 -3.73 -6.40 26.84
N GLU A 64 -2.94 -6.69 27.88
CA GLU A 64 -1.57 -6.15 27.96
C GLU A 64 -0.66 -6.70 26.85
N VAL A 65 -0.88 -7.96 26.46
CA VAL A 65 -0.17 -8.56 25.29
C VAL A 65 -0.60 -7.85 24.00
N LEU A 66 -1.88 -7.65 23.77
CA LEU A 66 -2.42 -6.96 22.60
C LEU A 66 -1.87 -5.53 22.50
N ASP A 67 -1.94 -4.76 23.59
CA ASP A 67 -1.44 -3.39 23.63
C ASP A 67 0.05 -3.33 23.27
N LYS A 68 0.88 -4.18 23.88
CA LYS A 68 2.32 -4.25 23.58
C LYS A 68 2.61 -4.65 22.14
N LEU A 69 1.82 -5.55 21.54
CA LEU A 69 1.97 -5.91 20.14
C LEU A 69 1.61 -4.74 19.22
N LYS A 70 0.50 -4.06 19.51
CA LYS A 70 -0.03 -2.99 18.65
C LYS A 70 0.74 -1.67 18.76
N THR A 71 1.35 -1.41 19.89
CA THR A 71 2.22 -0.22 20.09
C THR A 71 3.62 -0.40 19.52
N ASN A 72 4.05 -1.63 19.20
CA ASN A 72 5.36 -1.89 18.61
C ASN A 72 5.27 -1.96 17.07
N PRO A 73 5.89 -1.01 16.31
CA PRO A 73 5.79 -0.98 14.84
C PRO A 73 6.27 -2.26 14.13
N ARG A 74 7.11 -3.06 14.78
CA ARG A 74 7.61 -4.32 14.21
C ARG A 74 6.55 -5.43 14.22
N TYR A 75 5.60 -5.37 15.13
CA TYR A 75 4.61 -6.43 15.38
C TYR A 75 3.17 -5.96 15.24
N SER A 76 2.94 -4.65 15.09
CA SER A 76 1.60 -4.04 14.96
C SER A 76 0.77 -4.63 13.82
N ASP A 77 1.43 -5.05 12.74
CA ASP A 77 0.78 -5.62 11.56
C ASP A 77 0.40 -7.09 11.71
N ILE A 78 0.80 -7.76 12.81
CA ILE A 78 0.34 -9.12 13.07
C ILE A 78 -1.12 -9.07 13.46
N PRO A 79 -2.05 -9.70 12.72
CA PRO A 79 -3.44 -9.76 13.10
C PRO A 79 -3.62 -10.62 14.35
N VAL A 80 -4.35 -10.07 15.31
CA VAL A 80 -4.68 -10.75 16.58
C VAL A 80 -6.17 -11.00 16.64
N ILE A 81 -6.57 -12.26 16.77
CA ILE A 81 -7.94 -12.67 17.07
C ILE A 81 -8.02 -12.98 18.56
N VAL A 82 -8.84 -12.24 19.26
CA VAL A 82 -9.02 -12.41 20.70
C VAL A 82 -10.02 -13.52 20.98
N THR A 83 -9.76 -14.35 22.02
CA THR A 83 -10.74 -15.32 22.52
C THR A 83 -11.26 -14.90 23.89
N THR A 84 -12.58 -14.96 24.07
CA THR A 84 -13.27 -14.45 25.26
C THR A 84 -14.42 -15.38 25.70
N SER A 85 -14.90 -15.25 26.93
CA SER A 85 -16.06 -15.98 27.42
C SER A 85 -17.37 -15.26 27.06
N VAL A 86 -18.46 -16.01 26.87
CA VAL A 86 -19.78 -15.58 26.33
C VAL A 86 -20.42 -14.36 27.02
N ASN A 87 -19.98 -13.99 28.22
CA ASN A 87 -20.63 -12.92 29.00
C ASN A 87 -19.79 -11.63 29.11
N ASP A 88 -18.79 -11.45 28.27
CA ASP A 88 -17.84 -10.35 28.41
C ASP A 88 -17.87 -9.38 27.19
N THR A 89 -19.07 -8.83 26.94
CA THR A 89 -19.27 -7.83 25.85
C THR A 89 -18.42 -6.58 26.03
N ALA A 90 -18.05 -6.21 27.26
CA ALA A 90 -17.14 -5.09 27.51
C ALA A 90 -15.73 -5.40 27.01
N SER A 91 -15.21 -6.61 27.26
CA SER A 91 -13.91 -7.05 26.77
C SER A 91 -13.86 -7.19 25.25
N GLU A 92 -14.97 -7.52 24.60
CA GLU A 92 -15.09 -7.55 23.13
C GLU A 92 -14.89 -6.14 22.55
N ALA A 93 -15.62 -5.14 23.05
CA ALA A 93 -15.52 -3.76 22.60
C ALA A 93 -14.12 -3.18 22.86
N PHE A 94 -13.59 -3.38 24.06
CA PHE A 94 -12.24 -2.94 24.43
C PHE A 94 -11.14 -3.57 23.58
N SER A 95 -11.29 -4.85 23.21
CA SER A 95 -10.32 -5.55 22.37
C SER A 95 -10.29 -4.99 20.95
N MET A 96 -11.44 -4.65 20.39
CA MET A 96 -11.55 -4.05 19.06
C MET A 96 -10.97 -2.64 19.05
N GLU A 97 -11.23 -1.83 20.07
CA GLU A 97 -10.61 -0.52 20.25
C GLU A 97 -9.08 -0.63 20.43
N GLY A 98 -8.60 -1.68 21.11
CA GLY A 98 -7.20 -2.00 21.29
C GLY A 98 -6.50 -2.55 20.02
N GLY A 99 -7.20 -2.63 18.88
CA GLY A 99 -6.63 -3.03 17.60
C GLY A 99 -6.65 -4.54 17.34
N ALA A 100 -7.50 -5.31 18.02
CA ALA A 100 -7.77 -6.69 17.64
C ALA A 100 -8.41 -6.75 16.25
N ALA A 101 -8.03 -7.73 15.42
CA ALA A 101 -8.57 -7.92 14.08
C ALA A 101 -9.96 -8.55 14.08
N ASP A 102 -10.26 -9.37 15.07
CA ASP A 102 -11.56 -10.01 15.31
C ASP A 102 -11.58 -10.62 16.72
N TYR A 103 -12.75 -11.18 17.14
CA TYR A 103 -12.88 -11.92 18.38
C TYR A 103 -13.65 -13.22 18.20
N ILE A 104 -13.45 -14.19 19.10
CA ILE A 104 -14.11 -15.49 19.12
C ILE A 104 -14.56 -15.81 20.53
N THR A 105 -15.83 -16.15 20.70
CA THR A 105 -16.39 -16.54 21.99
C THR A 105 -16.20 -18.02 22.28
N LYS A 106 -15.89 -18.36 23.54
CA LYS A 106 -15.87 -19.72 24.05
C LYS A 106 -17.30 -20.15 24.44
N PRO A 107 -17.77 -21.37 24.17
CA PRO A 107 -17.04 -22.52 23.64
C PRO A 107 -16.81 -22.40 22.12
N TYR A 108 -15.69 -22.96 21.66
CA TYR A 108 -15.25 -22.84 20.25
C TYR A 108 -16.15 -23.67 19.31
N ASN A 109 -16.73 -22.99 18.32
CA ASN A 109 -17.34 -23.63 17.16
C ASN A 109 -16.33 -23.70 16.02
N PRO A 110 -15.93 -24.88 15.53
CA PRO A 110 -14.86 -25.00 14.54
C PRO A 110 -15.16 -24.26 13.24
N ILE A 111 -16.40 -24.22 12.79
CA ILE A 111 -16.80 -23.51 11.55
C ILE A 111 -16.63 -22.01 11.73
N ILE A 112 -17.11 -21.45 12.85
CA ILE A 112 -17.00 -20.01 13.12
C ILE A 112 -15.54 -19.60 13.28
N VAL A 113 -14.77 -20.38 14.06
CA VAL A 113 -13.34 -20.12 14.27
C VAL A 113 -12.59 -20.08 12.95
N ARG A 114 -12.79 -21.08 12.07
CA ARG A 114 -12.16 -21.15 10.74
C ARG A 114 -12.57 -19.97 9.86
N CYS A 115 -13.85 -19.66 9.77
CA CYS A 115 -14.33 -18.52 8.98
C CYS A 115 -13.67 -17.20 9.42
N ARG A 116 -13.57 -16.92 10.72
CA ARG A 116 -12.96 -15.69 11.23
C ARG A 116 -11.48 -15.61 10.93
N VAL A 117 -10.73 -16.69 11.12
CA VAL A 117 -9.30 -16.76 10.82
C VAL A 117 -9.04 -16.47 9.34
N PHE A 118 -9.74 -17.16 8.43
CA PHE A 118 -9.53 -16.96 6.99
C PHE A 118 -10.03 -15.58 6.52
N ASN A 119 -11.08 -15.01 7.10
CA ASN A 119 -11.53 -13.66 6.80
C ASN A 119 -10.48 -12.60 7.20
N VAL A 120 -9.87 -12.77 8.38
CA VAL A 120 -8.82 -11.85 8.86
C VAL A 120 -7.59 -11.91 7.96
N LEU A 121 -7.13 -13.10 7.59
CA LEU A 121 -5.98 -13.27 6.69
C LEU A 121 -6.28 -12.74 5.28
N GLY A 122 -7.46 -13.02 4.72
CA GLY A 122 -7.87 -12.52 3.41
C GLY A 122 -8.00 -10.99 3.35
N ARG A 123 -8.40 -10.32 4.44
CA ARG A 123 -8.37 -8.85 4.53
C ARG A 123 -6.94 -8.32 4.45
N LYS A 124 -6.02 -8.92 5.19
CA LYS A 124 -4.59 -8.52 5.20
C LYS A 124 -3.96 -8.66 3.82
N GLU A 125 -4.19 -9.78 3.13
CA GLU A 125 -3.70 -9.99 1.77
C GLU A 125 -4.26 -8.95 0.78
N ASN A 126 -5.56 -8.66 0.85
CA ASN A 126 -6.20 -7.66 0.00
C ASN A 126 -5.68 -6.24 0.25
N GLU A 127 -5.39 -5.87 1.49
CA GLU A 127 -4.79 -4.58 1.85
C GLU A 127 -3.37 -4.46 1.29
N GLN A 128 -2.56 -5.50 1.40
CA GLN A 128 -1.20 -5.54 0.84
C GLN A 128 -1.21 -5.44 -0.69
N LEU A 129 -2.13 -6.14 -1.36
CA LEU A 129 -2.30 -6.06 -2.81
C LEU A 129 -2.71 -4.66 -3.27
N LYS A 130 -3.66 -4.02 -2.59
CA LYS A 130 -4.07 -2.64 -2.90
C LYS A 130 -2.93 -1.64 -2.73
N LEU A 131 -2.15 -1.78 -1.65
CA LEU A 131 -0.99 -0.94 -1.42
C LEU A 131 0.06 -1.13 -2.52
N HIS A 132 0.34 -2.37 -2.91
CA HIS A 132 1.28 -2.66 -3.99
C HIS A 132 0.82 -2.08 -5.33
N GLN A 133 -0.46 -2.22 -5.67
CA GLN A 133 -1.04 -1.63 -6.87
C GLN A 133 -0.93 -0.10 -6.88
N SER A 134 -1.26 0.56 -5.77
CA SER A 134 -1.17 2.02 -5.68
C SER A 134 0.26 2.54 -5.84
N VAL A 135 1.26 1.82 -5.32
CA VAL A 135 2.68 2.16 -5.51
C VAL A 135 3.11 1.97 -6.97
N GLN A 136 2.63 0.93 -7.64
CA GLN A 136 2.93 0.70 -9.06
C GLN A 136 2.29 1.76 -9.96
N GLU A 137 1.02 2.09 -9.73
CA GLU A 137 0.30 3.14 -10.46
C GLU A 137 1.00 4.49 -10.32
N ARG A 138 1.46 4.83 -9.11
CA ARG A 138 2.25 6.04 -8.89
C ARG A 138 3.54 6.05 -9.68
N ARG A 139 4.29 4.94 -9.70
CA ARG A 139 5.52 4.82 -10.50
C ARG A 139 5.26 4.95 -12.00
N ILE A 140 4.18 4.36 -12.50
CA ILE A 140 3.77 4.48 -13.91
C ILE A 140 3.44 5.94 -14.22
N SER A 141 2.69 6.61 -13.36
CA SER A 141 2.35 8.04 -13.53
C SER A 141 3.60 8.93 -13.51
N GLU A 142 4.55 8.68 -12.61
CA GLU A 142 5.83 9.41 -12.55
C GLU A 142 6.67 9.17 -13.82
N MET A 143 6.71 7.93 -14.32
CA MET A 143 7.39 7.61 -15.58
C MET A 143 6.72 8.27 -16.79
N GLN A 144 5.40 8.33 -16.82
CA GLN A 144 4.64 9.00 -17.88
C GLN A 144 4.91 10.50 -17.91
N GLN A 145 4.99 11.16 -16.76
CA GLN A 145 5.35 12.59 -16.68
C GLN A 145 6.73 12.88 -17.26
N ILE A 146 7.70 11.95 -17.15
CA ILE A 146 9.03 12.10 -17.75
C ILE A 146 9.00 12.01 -19.28
N ILE A 147 8.04 11.24 -19.82
CA ILE A 147 7.85 11.06 -21.27
C ILE A 147 7.04 12.23 -21.88
N ASP A 148 6.27 12.92 -21.06
CA ASP A 148 5.35 13.98 -21.49
C ASP A 148 6.05 15.31 -21.80
N ILE A 149 7.31 15.46 -21.39
CA ILE A 149 8.12 16.68 -21.57
C ILE A 149 9.40 16.34 -22.33
N ASP A 150 9.70 17.10 -23.37
CA ASP A 150 10.97 17.04 -24.06
C ASP A 150 12.09 17.51 -23.14
N GLN A 151 13.09 16.66 -22.90
CA GLN A 151 14.14 16.90 -21.90
C GLN A 151 15.10 18.03 -22.29
N LEU A 152 15.21 18.34 -23.58
CA LEU A 152 16.06 19.41 -24.04
C LEU A 152 15.40 20.79 -23.84
N THR A 153 14.15 20.90 -24.24
CA THR A 153 13.43 22.19 -24.32
C THR A 153 12.53 22.47 -23.14
N GLY A 154 12.12 21.42 -22.38
CA GLY A 154 11.15 21.53 -21.30
C GLY A 154 9.73 21.80 -21.79
N LEU A 155 9.47 21.72 -23.10
CA LEU A 155 8.14 21.79 -23.69
C LEU A 155 7.47 20.42 -23.68
N LEU A 156 6.15 20.39 -23.92
CA LEU A 156 5.44 19.12 -24.11
C LEU A 156 6.00 18.37 -25.32
N THR A 157 6.00 17.05 -25.26
CA THR A 157 6.21 16.26 -26.48
C THR A 157 5.00 16.38 -27.39
N GLN A 158 5.21 16.16 -28.68
CA GLN A 158 4.13 16.23 -29.68
C GLN A 158 2.94 15.30 -29.32
N ASN A 159 3.23 14.09 -28.81
CA ASN A 159 2.19 13.15 -28.39
C ASN A 159 1.35 13.71 -27.24
N THR A 160 1.98 14.25 -26.22
CA THR A 160 1.28 14.82 -25.06
C THR A 160 0.47 16.05 -25.46
N PHE A 161 1.03 16.91 -26.33
CA PHE A 161 0.31 18.04 -26.87
C PHE A 161 -0.98 17.62 -27.58
N LEU A 162 -0.90 16.63 -28.47
CA LEU A 162 -2.07 16.13 -29.21
C LEU A 162 -3.11 15.46 -28.30
N GLN A 163 -2.69 14.80 -27.23
CA GLN A 163 -3.60 14.22 -26.25
C GLN A 163 -4.33 15.29 -25.40
N GLN A 164 -3.66 16.38 -25.05
CA GLN A 164 -4.25 17.46 -24.25
C GLN A 164 -5.15 18.40 -25.05
N LEU A 165 -4.90 18.52 -26.36
CA LEU A 165 -5.59 19.45 -27.24
C LEU A 165 -7.12 19.32 -27.23
N PRO A 166 -7.73 18.12 -27.29
CA PRO A 166 -9.18 17.97 -27.24
C PRO A 166 -9.81 18.48 -25.94
N SER A 167 -9.15 18.27 -24.80
CA SER A 167 -9.64 18.72 -23.50
C SER A 167 -9.63 20.25 -23.39
N ILE A 168 -8.62 20.89 -23.96
CA ILE A 168 -8.51 22.36 -23.99
C ILE A 168 -9.61 22.97 -24.88
N ILE A 169 -9.82 22.41 -26.06
CA ILE A 169 -10.82 22.92 -27.03
C ILE A 169 -12.25 22.70 -26.52
N ASN A 170 -12.52 21.56 -25.87
CA ASN A 170 -13.88 21.22 -25.42
C ASN A 170 -14.29 21.91 -24.12
N ASN A 171 -13.34 22.44 -23.32
CA ASN A 171 -13.65 23.07 -22.05
C ASN A 171 -14.34 24.45 -22.17
N ASP A 172 -14.20 25.13 -23.32
CA ASP A 172 -14.87 26.44 -23.53
C ASP A 172 -15.25 26.62 -25.00
N SER A 173 -16.51 26.41 -25.31
CA SER A 173 -17.09 26.54 -26.65
C SER A 173 -17.12 27.98 -27.18
N HIS A 174 -16.85 28.97 -26.34
CA HIS A 174 -16.90 30.40 -26.72
C HIS A 174 -15.52 31.02 -26.94
N THR A 175 -14.44 30.33 -26.53
CA THR A 175 -13.07 30.81 -26.72
C THR A 175 -12.56 30.46 -28.12
N ARG A 176 -11.93 31.42 -28.78
CA ARG A 176 -11.24 31.20 -30.06
C ARG A 176 -9.82 30.75 -29.78
N TYR A 177 -9.45 29.62 -30.37
CA TYR A 177 -8.09 29.09 -30.29
C TYR A 177 -7.32 29.35 -31.57
N TYR A 178 -6.03 29.56 -31.43
CA TYR A 178 -5.11 29.73 -32.54
C TYR A 178 -4.00 28.67 -32.43
N VAL A 179 -3.69 28.00 -33.52
CA VAL A 179 -2.55 27.09 -33.63
C VAL A 179 -1.47 27.84 -34.41
N ILE A 180 -0.31 27.93 -33.84
CA ILE A 180 0.87 28.56 -34.46
C ILE A 180 1.92 27.48 -34.68
N TYR A 181 2.34 27.29 -35.90
CA TYR A 181 3.44 26.41 -36.25
C TYR A 181 4.67 27.27 -36.56
N LEU A 182 5.79 26.96 -35.95
CA LEU A 182 7.04 27.67 -36.12
C LEU A 182 8.13 26.67 -36.50
N ASP A 183 9.03 27.07 -37.40
CA ASP A 183 10.19 26.33 -37.85
C ASP A 183 11.43 27.19 -37.79
N ILE A 184 12.57 26.60 -37.40
CA ILE A 184 13.89 27.28 -37.43
C ILE A 184 14.57 26.99 -38.77
N SER A 185 14.50 27.95 -39.67
CA SER A 185 15.06 27.79 -41.00
C SER A 185 16.56 27.48 -40.94
N CYS A 186 16.97 26.50 -41.72
CA CYS A 186 18.39 26.10 -41.84
C CYS A 186 19.01 25.57 -40.52
N PHE A 187 18.20 25.03 -39.58
CA PHE A 187 18.69 24.52 -38.30
C PHE A 187 19.80 23.46 -38.44
N LYS A 188 19.70 22.59 -39.47
CA LYS A 188 20.77 21.65 -39.82
C LYS A 188 22.07 22.33 -40.14
N LEU A 189 22.04 23.41 -40.88
CA LEU A 189 23.25 24.20 -41.26
C LEU A 189 23.86 24.84 -40.01
N ILE A 190 23.05 25.28 -39.04
CA ILE A 190 23.58 25.82 -37.78
C ILE A 190 24.39 24.75 -37.05
N ASN A 191 23.87 23.53 -36.94
CA ASN A 191 24.56 22.40 -36.30
C ASN A 191 25.86 22.02 -37.03
N GLU A 192 25.86 22.07 -38.36
CA GLU A 192 27.04 21.79 -39.17
C GLU A 192 28.12 22.86 -39.06
N LEU A 193 27.76 24.13 -38.99
CA LEU A 193 28.72 25.26 -38.94
C LEU A 193 29.22 25.55 -37.52
N PHE A 194 28.39 25.38 -36.50
CA PHE A 194 28.74 25.82 -35.15
C PHE A 194 28.88 24.67 -34.14
N ASN A 195 28.23 23.58 -34.27
CA ASN A 195 28.10 22.32 -33.50
C ASN A 195 26.71 22.10 -32.94
N MET A 196 26.46 20.87 -32.46
CA MET A 196 25.18 20.47 -31.88
C MET A 196 24.84 21.23 -30.58
N GLU A 197 25.84 21.58 -29.78
CA GLU A 197 25.66 22.32 -28.53
C GLU A 197 25.07 23.71 -28.75
N THR A 198 25.49 24.37 -29.82
CA THR A 198 24.94 25.68 -30.25
C THR A 198 23.47 25.53 -30.70
N GLY A 199 23.14 24.47 -31.44
CA GLY A 199 21.76 24.16 -31.80
C GLY A 199 20.88 23.93 -30.59
N ASP A 200 21.37 23.18 -29.61
CA ASP A 200 20.65 22.92 -28.35
C ASP A 200 20.36 24.20 -27.55
N ILE A 201 21.33 25.14 -27.53
CA ILE A 201 21.14 26.44 -26.89
C ILE A 201 20.02 27.24 -27.59
N ILE A 202 19.99 27.21 -28.93
CA ILE A 202 18.95 27.88 -29.71
C ILE A 202 17.59 27.31 -29.41
N LEU A 203 17.44 25.97 -29.39
CA LEU A 203 16.19 25.32 -29.08
C LEU A 203 15.71 25.65 -27.66
N LYS A 204 16.58 25.57 -26.66
CA LYS A 204 16.27 25.94 -25.27
C LYS A 204 15.84 27.41 -25.16
N THR A 205 16.50 28.29 -25.85
CA THR A 205 16.21 29.74 -25.85
C THR A 205 14.83 29.99 -26.46
N ALA A 206 14.54 29.39 -27.62
CA ALA A 206 13.26 29.50 -28.29
C ALA A 206 12.12 28.95 -27.39
N ALA A 207 12.32 27.79 -26.81
CA ALA A 207 11.37 27.19 -25.90
C ALA A 207 11.05 28.08 -24.68
N SER A 208 12.08 28.65 -24.07
CA SER A 208 11.92 29.60 -22.95
C SER A 208 11.10 30.83 -23.35
N TYR A 209 11.36 31.35 -24.55
CA TYR A 209 10.62 32.49 -25.11
C TYR A 209 9.15 32.15 -25.32
N PHE A 210 8.84 30.96 -25.89
CA PHE A 210 7.47 30.52 -26.10
C PHE A 210 6.73 30.35 -24.78
N ASN A 211 7.33 29.70 -23.79
CA ASN A 211 6.74 29.57 -22.46
C ASN A 211 6.44 30.93 -21.81
N THR A 212 7.31 31.91 -22.00
CA THR A 212 7.11 33.25 -21.46
C THR A 212 5.94 33.98 -22.14
N ILE A 213 5.83 33.88 -23.48
CA ILE A 213 4.78 34.57 -24.26
C ILE A 213 3.42 33.89 -24.06
N ILE A 214 3.38 32.58 -24.11
CA ILE A 214 2.14 31.78 -23.99
C ILE A 214 1.62 31.83 -22.56
N GLY A 215 2.51 31.68 -21.57
CA GLY A 215 2.19 31.68 -20.16
C GLY A 215 1.07 30.70 -19.84
N LYS A 216 0.06 31.16 -19.09
CA LYS A 216 -1.14 30.34 -18.73
C LYS A 216 -2.21 30.31 -19.82
N ARG A 217 -2.00 30.90 -20.98
CA ARG A 217 -3.01 31.08 -22.03
C ARG A 217 -2.96 30.02 -23.13
N GLY A 218 -2.00 29.11 -23.06
CA GLY A 218 -1.86 28.05 -24.05
C GLY A 218 -0.81 27.01 -23.69
N ILE A 219 -0.55 26.11 -24.61
CA ILE A 219 0.47 25.07 -24.48
C ILE A 219 1.39 25.09 -25.70
N ALA A 220 2.64 24.70 -25.51
CA ALA A 220 3.64 24.60 -26.58
C ALA A 220 4.24 23.20 -26.60
N THR A 221 4.64 22.76 -27.78
CA THR A 221 5.32 21.48 -28.02
C THR A 221 6.55 21.68 -28.88
N HIS A 222 7.50 20.78 -28.78
CA HIS A 222 8.66 20.66 -29.62
C HIS A 222 8.61 19.36 -30.41
#